data_d8c3e355a3164748f13a4cc536fc7dbd
#
_entry.id   d8c3e355a3164748f13a4cc536fc7dbd
#
_cell.length_a   1.000
_cell.length_b   1.000
_cell.length_c   1.000
_cell.angle_alpha   90.00
_cell.angle_beta   90.00
_cell.angle_gamma   90.00
#
_symmetry.space_group_name_H-M   'P 1'
#
loop_
_entity.id
_entity.type
_entity.pdbx_description
1 polymer ?
#
loop_
_entity_poly.entity_id
_entity_poly.type
_entity_poly.pdbx_seq_one_letter_code
_entity_poly.pdbx_strand_id
1 'polypeptide(L)'
;RDEAQNMIFELQDKLVEKEYLSAKLYYDLGSYTGNSSYSSTGNNYLAAVVTAENALKEYPYSKKREDLSLLVLRAKYDMAKESVDEKKSDRMRETIDEYYAFKNEFPESKHLKEVENIFKDASKYVKDDEE
;
A
#
# COMPACT_ATOMS: atom_id res chain seq x y z
N ARG A 1 -35.85 4.29 -7.44
CA ARG A 1 -34.59 5.03 -7.68
C ARG A 1 -33.56 4.76 -6.59
N ASP A 2 -33.97 4.98 -5.36
CA ASP A 2 -33.06 4.82 -4.22
C ASP A 2 -32.65 3.37 -4.02
N GLU A 3 -33.55 2.41 -4.27
CA GLU A 3 -33.25 1.00 -4.19
C GLU A 3 -32.21 0.58 -5.24
N ALA A 4 -32.36 1.09 -6.47
CA ALA A 4 -31.41 0.76 -7.54
C ALA A 4 -30.02 1.31 -7.23
N GLN A 5 -29.93 2.54 -6.71
CA GLN A 5 -28.66 3.14 -6.31
C GLN A 5 -28.03 2.38 -5.15
N ASN A 6 -28.82 1.98 -4.17
CA ASN A 6 -28.34 1.20 -3.04
C ASN A 6 -27.79 -0.16 -3.48
N MET A 7 -28.46 -0.80 -4.44
CA MET A 7 -27.97 -2.06 -5.02
C MET A 7 -26.63 -1.90 -5.73
N ILE A 8 -26.47 -0.79 -6.46
CA ILE A 8 -25.20 -0.47 -7.14
C ILE A 8 -24.09 -0.27 -6.12
N PHE A 9 -24.32 0.48 -5.05
CA PHE A 9 -23.34 0.71 -4.00
C PHE A 9 -22.99 -0.59 -3.28
N GLU A 10 -23.96 -1.43 -2.98
CA GLU A 10 -23.69 -2.74 -2.36
C GLU A 10 -22.85 -3.62 -3.26
N LEU A 11 -23.13 -3.63 -4.56
CA LEU A 11 -22.37 -4.40 -5.51
C LEU A 11 -20.92 -3.88 -5.61
N GLN A 12 -20.75 -2.56 -5.66
CA GLN A 12 -19.43 -1.95 -5.69
C GLN A 12 -18.64 -2.28 -4.41
N ASP A 13 -19.29 -2.22 -3.25
CA ASP A 13 -18.65 -2.56 -1.98
C ASP A 13 -18.15 -4.01 -1.98
N LYS A 14 -18.91 -4.93 -2.55
CA LYS A 14 -18.47 -6.33 -2.66
C LYS A 14 -17.30 -6.48 -3.61
N LEU A 15 -17.30 -5.75 -4.72
CA LEU A 15 -16.20 -5.78 -5.69
C LEU A 15 -14.93 -5.20 -5.09
N VAL A 16 -15.05 -4.10 -4.36
CA VAL A 16 -13.90 -3.48 -3.68
C VAL A 16 -13.36 -4.40 -2.60
N GLU A 17 -14.24 -5.05 -1.83
CA GLU A 17 -13.80 -6.01 -0.81
C GLU A 17 -13.00 -7.14 -1.44
N LYS A 18 -13.45 -7.65 -2.58
CA LYS A 18 -12.73 -8.68 -3.31
C LYS A 18 -11.35 -8.20 -3.74
N GLU A 19 -11.27 -6.98 -4.27
CA GLU A 19 -9.99 -6.40 -4.69
C GLU A 19 -9.06 -6.16 -3.50
N TYR A 20 -9.61 -5.69 -2.38
CA TYR A 20 -8.83 -5.52 -1.16
C TYR A 20 -8.25 -6.83 -0.67
N LEU A 21 -9.07 -7.89 -0.62
CA LEU A 21 -8.61 -9.21 -0.17
C LEU A 21 -7.55 -9.77 -1.12
N SER A 22 -7.69 -9.52 -2.41
CA SER A 22 -6.71 -9.92 -3.41
C SER A 22 -5.37 -9.21 -3.18
N ALA A 23 -5.41 -7.90 -2.99
CA ALA A 23 -4.21 -7.10 -2.73
C ALA A 23 -3.54 -7.53 -1.41
N LYS A 24 -4.34 -7.80 -0.39
CA LYS A 24 -3.84 -8.25 0.89
C LYS A 24 -3.15 -9.61 0.79
N LEU A 25 -3.72 -10.51 -0.03
CA LEU A 25 -3.11 -11.82 -0.27
C LEU A 25 -1.73 -11.66 -0.91
N TYR A 26 -1.59 -10.81 -1.92
CA TYR A 26 -0.29 -10.55 -2.53
C TYR A 26 0.69 -9.97 -1.51
N TYR A 27 0.24 -9.07 -0.67
CA TYR A 27 1.07 -8.50 0.37
C TYR A 27 1.58 -9.57 1.34
N ASP A 28 0.68 -10.44 1.80
CA ASP A 28 1.03 -11.51 2.72
C ASP A 28 1.99 -12.51 2.08
N LEU A 29 1.81 -12.80 0.78
CA LEU A 29 2.71 -13.67 0.03
C LEU A 29 4.10 -13.07 -0.12
N GLY A 30 4.20 -11.74 -0.16
CA GLY A 30 5.48 -11.06 -0.23
C GLY A 30 6.41 -11.46 0.91
N SER A 31 5.86 -11.67 2.10
CA SER A 31 6.66 -12.06 3.26
C SER A 31 7.05 -13.54 3.27
N TYR A 32 6.48 -14.36 2.39
CA TYR A 32 6.69 -15.80 2.40
C TYR A 32 7.72 -16.29 1.39
N THR A 33 8.32 -15.44 0.61
CA THR A 33 9.18 -15.87 -0.50
C THR A 33 10.62 -16.06 -0.11
N GLY A 34 10.88 -16.44 1.12
CA GLY A 34 12.23 -16.55 1.65
C GLY A 34 13.17 -17.54 0.96
N ASN A 35 12.69 -18.34 0.04
CA ASN A 35 13.53 -19.31 -0.65
C ASN A 35 13.85 -18.98 -2.10
N SER A 36 13.22 -17.96 -2.65
CA SER A 36 13.54 -17.59 -4.01
C SER A 36 14.47 -16.39 -3.96
N SER A 37 15.70 -16.65 -4.27
CA SER A 37 16.72 -15.62 -4.34
C SER A 37 16.50 -14.64 -5.48
N TYR A 38 15.37 -14.71 -6.14
CA TYR A 38 15.09 -13.87 -7.28
C TYR A 38 13.87 -13.00 -7.02
N SER A 39 13.68 -12.08 -7.83
CA SER A 39 12.68 -11.03 -7.94
C SER A 39 11.22 -11.35 -7.54
N SER A 40 10.90 -12.57 -7.14
CA SER A 40 9.52 -12.94 -6.80
C SER A 40 9.00 -12.20 -5.58
N THR A 41 9.86 -11.91 -4.61
CA THR A 41 9.46 -11.16 -3.41
C THR A 41 9.00 -9.76 -3.78
N GLY A 42 9.80 -9.04 -4.58
CA GLY A 42 9.44 -7.73 -5.05
C GLY A 42 8.19 -7.75 -5.93
N ASN A 43 8.00 -8.82 -6.67
CA ASN A 43 6.84 -8.95 -7.55
C ASN A 43 5.53 -9.08 -6.77
N ASN A 44 5.52 -9.78 -5.64
CA ASN A 44 4.30 -9.91 -4.82
C ASN A 44 3.91 -8.58 -4.17
N TYR A 45 4.88 -7.84 -3.63
CA TYR A 45 4.60 -6.51 -3.09
C TYR A 45 4.15 -5.56 -4.20
N LEU A 46 4.78 -5.63 -5.35
CA LEU A 46 4.38 -4.81 -6.49
C LEU A 46 2.97 -5.16 -6.95
N ALA A 47 2.63 -6.46 -7.00
CA ALA A 47 1.26 -6.89 -7.34
C ALA A 47 0.25 -6.35 -6.34
N ALA A 48 0.59 -6.34 -5.05
CA ALA A 48 -0.27 -5.76 -4.01
C ALA A 48 -0.50 -4.27 -4.26
N VAL A 49 0.56 -3.52 -4.55
CA VAL A 49 0.48 -2.09 -4.85
C VAL A 49 -0.40 -1.84 -6.07
N VAL A 50 -0.16 -2.54 -7.16
CA VAL A 50 -0.91 -2.35 -8.41
C VAL A 50 -2.39 -2.67 -8.21
N THR A 51 -2.69 -3.79 -7.55
CA THR A 51 -4.08 -4.19 -7.30
C THR A 51 -4.80 -3.15 -6.43
N ALA A 52 -4.16 -2.68 -5.36
CA ALA A 52 -4.75 -1.68 -4.47
C ALA A 52 -4.91 -0.34 -5.16
N GLU A 53 -3.92 0.12 -5.93
CA GLU A 53 -4.01 1.39 -6.65
C GLU A 53 -5.10 1.36 -7.72
N ASN A 54 -5.25 0.23 -8.41
CA ASN A 54 -6.34 0.08 -9.40
C ASN A 54 -7.70 0.16 -8.72
N ALA A 55 -7.85 -0.47 -7.55
CA ALA A 55 -9.11 -0.40 -6.79
C ALA A 55 -9.39 1.04 -6.33
N LEU A 56 -8.37 1.77 -5.89
CA LEU A 56 -8.53 3.17 -5.49
C LEU A 56 -8.99 4.05 -6.67
N LYS A 57 -8.48 3.78 -7.86
CA LYS A 57 -8.88 4.50 -9.07
C LYS A 57 -10.31 4.17 -9.48
N GLU A 58 -10.66 2.90 -9.43
CA GLU A 58 -11.95 2.41 -9.92
C GLU A 58 -13.08 2.73 -8.95
N TYR A 59 -12.77 2.73 -7.65
CA TYR A 59 -13.77 2.94 -6.60
C TYR A 59 -13.33 4.06 -5.65
N PRO A 60 -13.23 5.32 -6.14
CA PRO A 60 -12.61 6.41 -5.36
C PRO A 60 -13.40 6.82 -4.12
N TYR A 61 -14.69 6.46 -4.03
CA TYR A 61 -15.53 6.82 -2.89
C TYR A 61 -15.82 5.64 -1.96
N SER A 62 -15.04 4.57 -2.10
CA SER A 62 -15.23 3.36 -1.30
C SER A 62 -14.86 3.58 0.16
N LYS A 63 -15.59 2.88 1.05
CA LYS A 63 -15.25 2.83 2.47
C LYS A 63 -13.92 2.12 2.73
N LYS A 64 -13.42 1.35 1.75
CA LYS A 64 -12.12 0.66 1.82
C LYS A 64 -10.95 1.55 1.43
N ARG A 65 -11.18 2.80 1.11
CA ARG A 65 -10.14 3.70 0.62
C ARG A 65 -8.98 3.83 1.60
N GLU A 66 -9.29 3.99 2.89
CA GLU A 66 -8.23 4.06 3.91
C GLU A 66 -7.45 2.76 4.02
N ASP A 67 -8.13 1.63 4.05
CA ASP A 67 -7.48 0.31 4.13
C ASP A 67 -6.61 0.03 2.91
N LEU A 68 -7.10 0.38 1.71
CA LEU A 68 -6.34 0.23 0.48
C LEU A 68 -5.11 1.14 0.46
N SER A 69 -5.27 2.38 0.89
CA SER A 69 -4.15 3.33 0.94
C SER A 69 -3.08 2.88 1.94
N LEU A 70 -3.51 2.35 3.08
CA LEU A 70 -2.60 1.81 4.08
C LEU A 70 -1.84 0.60 3.52
N LEU A 71 -2.52 -0.26 2.79
CA LEU A 71 -1.90 -1.43 2.18
C LEU A 71 -0.84 -1.03 1.15
N VAL A 72 -1.12 -0.01 0.34
CA VAL A 72 -0.15 0.53 -0.62
C VAL A 72 1.10 1.00 0.11
N LEU A 73 0.92 1.76 1.20
CA LEU A 73 2.04 2.28 1.99
C LEU A 73 2.87 1.14 2.59
N ARG A 74 2.21 0.17 3.21
CA ARG A 74 2.87 -1.00 3.79
C ARG A 74 3.65 -1.79 2.74
N ALA A 75 3.03 -2.04 1.59
CA ALA A 75 3.66 -2.82 0.53
C ALA A 75 4.87 -2.11 -0.06
N LYS A 76 4.77 -0.81 -0.28
CA LYS A 76 5.91 -0.02 -0.77
C LYS A 76 7.07 -0.02 0.23
N TYR A 77 6.76 0.11 1.50
CA TYR A 77 7.76 0.10 2.56
C TYR A 77 8.46 -1.26 2.65
N ASP A 78 7.70 -2.35 2.69
CA ASP A 78 8.27 -3.69 2.81
C ASP A 78 9.09 -4.05 1.56
N MET A 79 8.61 -3.66 0.38
CA MET A 79 9.36 -3.83 -0.86
C MET A 79 10.68 -3.05 -0.82
N ALA A 80 10.65 -1.83 -0.29
CA ALA A 80 11.84 -1.00 -0.17
C ALA A 80 12.86 -1.61 0.77
N LYS A 81 12.41 -2.16 1.90
CA LYS A 81 13.32 -2.81 2.88
C LYS A 81 14.04 -4.01 2.30
N GLU A 82 13.36 -4.73 1.41
CA GLU A 82 13.93 -5.93 0.79
C GLU A 82 14.68 -5.66 -0.52
N SER A 83 14.73 -4.40 -0.92
CA SER A 83 15.39 -4.02 -2.18
C SER A 83 16.91 -3.99 -2.02
N VAL A 84 17.60 -4.17 -3.15
CA VAL A 84 19.05 -4.00 -3.20
C VAL A 84 19.40 -2.54 -2.87
N ASP A 85 20.59 -2.32 -2.35
CA ASP A 85 21.01 -1.01 -1.84
C ASP A 85 20.88 0.10 -2.87
N GLU A 86 21.16 -0.19 -4.14
CA GLU A 86 21.06 0.80 -5.22
C GLU A 86 19.66 1.38 -5.39
N LYS A 87 18.64 0.57 -5.12
CA LYS A 87 17.23 0.98 -5.30
C LYS A 87 16.53 1.33 -4.00
N LYS A 88 17.15 0.99 -2.88
CA LYS A 88 16.51 1.16 -1.58
C LYS A 88 16.16 2.61 -1.28
N SER A 89 17.08 3.52 -1.53
CA SER A 89 16.86 4.95 -1.28
C SER A 89 15.68 5.50 -2.08
N ASP A 90 15.64 5.20 -3.38
CA ASP A 90 14.56 5.66 -4.26
C ASP A 90 13.21 5.09 -3.82
N ARG A 91 13.18 3.82 -3.45
CA ARG A 91 11.94 3.18 -3.00
C ARG A 91 11.51 3.69 -1.63
N MET A 92 12.46 4.03 -0.76
CA MET A 92 12.12 4.66 0.52
C MET A 92 11.55 6.06 0.32
N ARG A 93 12.02 6.81 -0.69
CA ARG A 93 11.43 8.10 -1.04
C ARG A 93 9.98 7.94 -1.50
N GLU A 94 9.69 6.93 -2.29
CA GLU A 94 8.33 6.63 -2.71
C GLU A 94 7.45 6.29 -1.49
N THR A 95 8.01 5.56 -0.53
CA THR A 95 7.32 5.26 0.72
C THR A 95 6.98 6.53 1.49
N ILE A 96 7.92 7.46 1.56
CA ILE A 96 7.71 8.75 2.23
C ILE A 96 6.61 9.55 1.53
N ASP A 97 6.60 9.55 0.21
CA ASP A 97 5.55 10.23 -0.56
C ASP A 97 4.18 9.64 -0.25
N GLU A 98 4.09 8.31 -0.16
CA GLU A 98 2.83 7.64 0.22
C GLU A 98 2.42 7.97 1.65
N TYR A 99 3.38 8.09 2.56
CA TYR A 99 3.09 8.50 3.93
C TYR A 99 2.42 9.87 3.97
N TYR A 100 2.98 10.85 3.25
CA TYR A 100 2.39 12.19 3.22
C TYR A 100 1.00 12.17 2.57
N ALA A 101 0.83 11.41 1.49
CA ALA A 101 -0.47 11.27 0.86
C ALA A 101 -1.50 10.66 1.82
N PHE A 102 -1.12 9.62 2.55
CA PHE A 102 -1.99 8.99 3.54
C PHE A 102 -2.36 9.96 4.66
N LYS A 103 -1.38 10.63 5.22
CA LYS A 103 -1.59 11.58 6.33
C LYS A 103 -2.49 12.74 5.90
N ASN A 104 -2.29 13.24 4.68
CA ASN A 104 -3.10 14.34 4.16
C ASN A 104 -4.55 13.93 3.94
N GLU A 105 -4.78 12.72 3.47
CA GLU A 105 -6.14 12.25 3.19
C GLU A 105 -6.85 11.76 4.46
N PHE A 106 -6.12 11.15 5.38
CA PHE A 106 -6.68 10.54 6.59
C PHE A 106 -6.02 11.10 7.86
N PRO A 107 -6.18 12.42 8.12
CA PRO A 107 -5.47 13.04 9.25
C PRO A 107 -5.93 12.56 10.62
N GLU A 108 -7.07 11.87 10.70
CA GLU A 108 -7.60 11.35 11.95
C GLU A 108 -7.58 9.82 12.01
N SER A 109 -6.80 9.18 11.15
CA SER A 109 -6.72 7.74 11.07
C SER A 109 -6.18 7.13 12.38
N LYS A 110 -6.75 6.01 12.78
CA LYS A 110 -6.21 5.21 13.90
C LYS A 110 -4.86 4.59 13.58
N HIS A 111 -4.46 4.61 12.31
CA HIS A 111 -3.19 4.02 11.84
C HIS A 111 -2.05 5.04 11.76
N LEU A 112 -2.27 6.29 12.18
CA LEU A 112 -1.23 7.34 12.08
C LEU A 112 0.05 6.98 12.82
N LYS A 113 -0.06 6.35 13.97
CA LYS A 113 1.12 5.95 14.74
C LYS A 113 1.98 4.95 13.95
N GLU A 114 1.34 3.99 13.32
CA GLU A 114 2.03 3.00 12.49
C GLU A 114 2.70 3.68 11.29
N VAL A 115 1.98 4.54 10.57
CA VAL A 115 2.54 5.16 9.37
C VAL A 115 3.64 6.17 9.71
N GLU A 116 3.57 6.82 10.88
CA GLU A 116 4.64 7.69 11.34
C GLU A 116 5.91 6.90 11.66
N ASN A 117 5.78 5.71 12.21
CA ASN A 117 6.91 4.82 12.43
C ASN A 117 7.56 4.40 11.12
N ILE A 118 6.74 4.11 10.10
CA ILE A 118 7.23 3.82 8.74
C ILE A 118 8.00 5.02 8.20
N PHE A 119 7.46 6.22 8.36
CA PHE A 119 8.10 7.45 7.90
C PHE A 119 9.45 7.66 8.58
N LYS A 120 9.53 7.47 9.89
CA LYS A 120 10.77 7.64 10.63
C LYS A 120 11.85 6.68 10.13
N ASP A 121 11.48 5.44 9.94
CA ASP A 121 12.42 4.41 9.46
C ASP A 121 12.86 4.70 8.02
N ALA A 122 11.90 5.00 7.15
CA ALA A 122 12.21 5.32 5.75
C ALA A 122 13.12 6.55 5.62
N SER A 123 12.91 7.55 6.49
CA SER A 123 13.70 8.77 6.48
C SER A 123 15.18 8.53 6.79
N LYS A 124 15.48 7.53 7.59
CA LYS A 124 16.87 7.18 7.92
C LYS A 124 17.65 6.77 6.68
N TYR A 125 17.02 5.99 5.80
CA TYR A 125 17.66 5.52 4.58
C TYR A 125 17.91 6.65 3.59
N VAL A 126 17.01 7.61 3.52
CA VAL A 126 17.16 8.76 2.61
C VAL A 126 18.23 9.71 3.10
N LYS A 127 18.31 9.95 4.41
CA LYS A 127 19.34 10.83 4.98
C LYS A 127 20.74 10.28 4.78
N ASP A 128 20.90 8.98 4.92
CA ASP A 128 22.21 8.35 4.75
C ASP A 128 22.75 8.54 3.33
N ASP A 129 21.85 8.63 2.34
CA ASP A 129 22.25 8.83 0.95
C ASP A 129 22.62 10.28 0.64
N GLU A 130 22.10 11.24 1.39
CA GLU A 130 22.38 12.66 1.17
C GLU A 130 23.71 13.09 1.78
N GLU A 131 24.30 12.27 2.62
CA GLU A 131 25.61 12.49 3.21
C GLU A 131 26.71 11.87 2.34
#